data_9481bbbc4620faaa55b4ef76353e79ad
#
_entry.id   9481bbbc4620faaa55b4ef76353e79ad
#
_cell.length_a   1.000
_cell.length_b   1.000
_cell.length_c   1.000
_cell.angle_alpha   90.00
_cell.angle_beta   90.00
_cell.angle_gamma   90.00
#
_symmetry.space_group_name_H-M   'P 1'
#
loop_
_entity.id
_entity.type
_entity.pdbx_description
1 polymer ?
#
loop_
_entity_poly.entity_id
_entity_poly.type
_entity_poly.pdbx_seq_one_letter_code
_entity_poly.pdbx_strand_id
1 'polypeptide(L)'
;MKKLFLLYAICLLAFPTMGQNSEYIDLGLSSGTLWKSVNEEDFYNHSTAMKKFGNQLPEKQHFVELKKECQWIWKDNYGYKVIGPNGNSILLPAAGSRSFNGNLTNVGTHGFYWSSTLDGSVQAWGLGIISNAVTIINYYTPSCLSVRLIQK
;
A
#
# COMPACT_ATOMS: atom_id res chain seq x y z
N MET A 1 -43.54 -35.52 44.66
CA MET A 1 -43.20 -34.21 44.11
C MET A 1 -41.82 -34.29 43.39
N LYS A 2 -41.84 -34.39 42.06
CA LYS A 2 -40.60 -34.46 41.25
C LYS A 2 -40.21 -33.03 40.86
N LYS A 3 -39.03 -32.57 41.33
CA LYS A 3 -38.50 -31.27 40.94
C LYS A 3 -37.81 -31.43 39.57
N LEU A 4 -38.36 -30.77 38.57
CA LEU A 4 -37.84 -30.67 37.24
C LEU A 4 -36.72 -29.61 37.24
N PHE A 5 -35.45 -30.02 37.11
CA PHE A 5 -34.32 -29.09 36.87
C PHE A 5 -34.26 -28.76 35.39
N LEU A 6 -34.59 -27.53 35.05
CA LEU A 6 -34.45 -27.00 33.71
C LEU A 6 -33.00 -26.54 33.53
N LEU A 7 -32.22 -27.34 32.78
CA LEU A 7 -30.85 -26.98 32.37
C LEU A 7 -30.95 -25.94 31.24
N TYR A 8 -30.68 -24.70 31.55
CA TYR A 8 -30.42 -23.66 30.51
C TYR A 8 -29.04 -23.91 29.92
N ALA A 9 -28.97 -24.50 28.72
CA ALA A 9 -27.76 -24.52 27.91
C ALA A 9 -27.54 -23.13 27.34
N ILE A 10 -26.63 -22.36 27.95
CA ILE A 10 -26.14 -21.10 27.39
C ILE A 10 -25.22 -21.49 26.22
N CYS A 11 -25.76 -21.37 25.01
CA CYS A 11 -24.96 -21.48 23.78
C CYS A 11 -24.13 -20.20 23.67
N LEU A 12 -22.88 -20.24 24.18
CA LEU A 12 -21.87 -19.21 23.92
C LEU A 12 -21.51 -19.31 22.44
N LEU A 13 -22.18 -18.48 21.63
CA LEU A 13 -21.71 -18.18 20.28
C LEU A 13 -20.39 -17.43 20.42
N ALA A 14 -19.28 -18.16 20.34
CA ALA A 14 -17.97 -17.56 20.13
C ALA A 14 -17.97 -16.90 18.74
N PHE A 15 -18.20 -15.60 18.71
CA PHE A 15 -17.87 -14.83 17.52
C PHE A 15 -16.36 -14.87 17.36
N PRO A 16 -15.85 -15.37 16.22
CA PRO A 16 -14.43 -15.25 15.98
C PRO A 16 -14.12 -13.74 15.94
N THR A 17 -13.35 -13.26 16.88
CA THR A 17 -12.71 -11.96 16.80
C THR A 17 -11.70 -12.06 15.66
N MET A 18 -12.14 -11.70 14.47
CA MET A 18 -11.29 -11.53 13.30
C MET A 18 -10.42 -10.29 13.52
N GLY A 19 -9.42 -10.42 14.35
CA GLY A 19 -8.22 -9.61 14.31
C GLY A 19 -7.40 -10.06 13.11
N GLN A 20 -7.91 -9.84 11.89
CA GLN A 20 -7.13 -10.02 10.69
C GLN A 20 -6.12 -8.88 10.62
N ASN A 21 -4.91 -9.14 11.10
CA ASN A 21 -3.72 -8.50 10.59
C ASN A 21 -3.49 -9.07 9.19
N SER A 22 -4.37 -8.72 8.26
CA SER A 22 -4.20 -9.08 6.87
C SER A 22 -2.99 -8.34 6.34
N GLU A 23 -1.97 -9.06 5.92
CA GLU A 23 -0.78 -8.46 5.30
C GLU A 23 -1.16 -7.64 4.06
N TYR A 24 -2.23 -8.07 3.36
CA TYR A 24 -2.80 -7.40 2.19
C TYR A 24 -4.24 -6.97 2.47
N ILE A 25 -4.56 -5.75 2.08
CA ILE A 25 -5.85 -5.10 2.30
C ILE A 25 -6.64 -5.06 1.00
N ASP A 26 -7.86 -5.57 1.05
CA ASP A 26 -8.86 -5.36 0.01
C ASP A 26 -9.47 -3.95 0.18
N LEU A 27 -9.23 -3.08 -0.80
CA LEU A 27 -9.78 -1.74 -0.85
C LEU A 27 -11.11 -1.66 -1.61
N GLY A 28 -11.60 -2.77 -2.16
CA GLY A 28 -12.80 -2.81 -3.01
C GLY A 28 -12.59 -2.20 -4.39
N LEU A 29 -11.35 -2.27 -4.92
CA LEU A 29 -11.03 -1.78 -6.27
C LEU A 29 -11.66 -2.64 -7.35
N SER A 30 -11.96 -2.03 -8.50
CA SER A 30 -12.61 -2.73 -9.62
C SER A 30 -11.80 -3.91 -10.16
N SER A 31 -10.48 -3.86 -10.07
CA SER A 31 -9.58 -4.97 -10.46
C SER A 31 -9.54 -6.13 -9.46
N GLY A 32 -10.01 -5.92 -8.22
CA GLY A 32 -9.83 -6.86 -7.11
C GLY A 32 -8.38 -6.89 -6.56
N THR A 33 -7.51 -5.99 -6.98
CA THR A 33 -6.13 -5.91 -6.50
C THR A 33 -6.09 -5.62 -5.00
N LEU A 34 -5.35 -6.46 -4.27
CA LEU A 34 -5.06 -6.27 -2.86
C LEU A 34 -3.76 -5.49 -2.69
N TRP A 35 -3.71 -4.58 -1.74
CA TRP A 35 -2.53 -3.77 -1.45
C TRP A 35 -1.90 -4.16 -0.12
N LYS A 36 -0.59 -4.37 -0.09
CA LYS A 36 0.10 -4.64 1.17
C LYS A 36 -0.14 -3.51 2.17
N SER A 37 -0.33 -3.84 3.43
CA SER A 37 -0.68 -2.88 4.48
C SER A 37 0.44 -1.87 4.78
N VAL A 38 1.70 -2.28 4.58
CA VAL A 38 2.91 -1.47 4.83
C VAL A 38 3.86 -1.49 3.63
N ASN A 39 4.76 -0.52 3.56
CA ASN A 39 5.87 -0.53 2.60
C ASN A 39 6.84 -1.66 2.91
N GLU A 40 7.64 -2.07 1.91
CA GLU A 40 8.87 -2.82 2.15
C GLU A 40 9.84 -1.95 2.98
N GLU A 41 10.67 -2.62 3.78
CA GLU A 41 11.48 -1.94 4.82
C GLU A 41 12.54 -1.01 4.25
N ASP A 42 12.99 -1.25 3.00
CA ASP A 42 14.10 -0.51 2.41
C ASP A 42 13.68 0.29 1.16
N PHE A 43 14.61 1.08 0.66
CA PHE A 43 14.49 1.78 -0.61
C PHE A 43 15.28 0.99 -1.67
N TYR A 44 14.69 0.84 -2.84
CA TYR A 44 15.24 0.00 -3.91
C TYR A 44 15.42 0.82 -5.18
N ASN A 45 16.52 0.59 -5.92
CA ASN A 45 16.54 0.96 -7.32
C ASN A 45 15.61 0.04 -8.12
N HIS A 46 15.19 0.47 -9.30
CA HIS A 46 14.17 -0.27 -10.06
C HIS A 46 14.57 -1.70 -10.39
N SER A 47 15.81 -1.92 -10.83
CA SER A 47 16.31 -3.26 -11.17
C SER A 47 16.27 -4.22 -9.97
N THR A 48 16.70 -3.74 -8.80
CA THR A 48 16.67 -4.53 -7.57
C THR A 48 15.24 -4.82 -7.13
N ALA A 49 14.34 -3.82 -7.22
CA ALA A 49 12.91 -4.00 -6.92
C ALA A 49 12.28 -5.06 -7.83
N MET A 50 12.55 -5.00 -9.14
CA MET A 50 12.06 -5.98 -10.11
C MET A 50 12.58 -7.39 -9.85
N LYS A 51 13.86 -7.52 -9.54
CA LYS A 51 14.49 -8.81 -9.24
C LYS A 51 13.95 -9.44 -7.97
N LYS A 52 13.70 -8.61 -6.93
CA LYS A 52 13.28 -9.09 -5.61
C LYS A 52 11.78 -9.40 -5.54
N PHE A 53 10.94 -8.56 -6.15
CA PHE A 53 9.49 -8.59 -5.97
C PHE A 53 8.71 -9.04 -7.21
N GLY A 54 9.30 -8.91 -8.39
CA GLY A 54 8.73 -9.38 -9.65
C GLY A 54 7.30 -8.89 -9.90
N ASN A 55 6.37 -9.82 -10.05
CA ASN A 55 4.96 -9.54 -10.34
C ASN A 55 4.15 -9.01 -9.14
N GLN A 56 4.74 -8.96 -7.96
CA GLN A 56 4.14 -8.29 -6.79
C GLN A 56 4.39 -6.79 -6.79
N LEU A 57 5.29 -6.28 -7.63
CA LEU A 57 5.46 -4.85 -7.83
C LEU A 57 4.28 -4.33 -8.66
N PRO A 58 3.57 -3.26 -8.23
CA PRO A 58 2.43 -2.75 -8.97
C PRO A 58 2.85 -2.24 -10.36
N GLU A 59 2.02 -2.48 -11.36
CA GLU A 59 2.14 -1.82 -12.65
C GLU A 59 1.65 -0.36 -12.56
N LYS A 60 2.04 0.49 -13.51
CA LYS A 60 1.52 1.87 -13.62
C LYS A 60 -0.01 1.93 -13.46
N GLN A 61 -0.72 1.00 -14.11
CA GLN A 61 -2.18 0.98 -14.12
C GLN A 61 -2.79 0.75 -12.74
N HIS A 62 -2.14 0.01 -11.85
CA HIS A 62 -2.60 -0.17 -10.47
C HIS A 62 -2.58 1.16 -9.69
N PHE A 63 -1.57 2.00 -9.90
CA PHE A 63 -1.55 3.35 -9.31
C PHE A 63 -2.58 4.29 -9.93
N VAL A 64 -2.84 4.17 -11.24
CA VAL A 64 -3.91 4.92 -11.91
C VAL A 64 -5.27 4.59 -11.32
N GLU A 65 -5.56 3.29 -11.15
CA GLU A 65 -6.79 2.81 -10.52
C GLU A 65 -6.91 3.30 -9.08
N LEU A 66 -5.85 3.11 -8.28
CA LEU A 66 -5.82 3.56 -6.89
C LEU A 66 -6.11 5.07 -6.77
N LYS A 67 -5.49 5.88 -7.64
CA LYS A 67 -5.72 7.32 -7.68
C LYS A 67 -7.16 7.67 -8.06
N LYS A 68 -7.76 6.95 -9.01
CA LYS A 68 -9.09 7.21 -9.54
C LYS A 68 -10.21 6.78 -8.60
N GLU A 69 -10.06 5.61 -7.96
CA GLU A 69 -11.16 4.95 -7.24
C GLU A 69 -11.16 5.22 -5.73
N CYS A 70 -10.04 5.68 -5.16
CA CYS A 70 -9.90 5.92 -3.72
C CYS A 70 -10.01 7.39 -3.35
N GLN A 71 -10.40 7.62 -2.09
CA GLN A 71 -10.28 8.93 -1.45
C GLN A 71 -8.90 9.08 -0.83
N TRP A 72 -8.27 10.23 -1.02
CA TRP A 72 -6.92 10.54 -0.55
C TRP A 72 -6.95 11.65 0.50
N ILE A 73 -6.50 11.35 1.72
CA ILE A 73 -6.46 12.30 2.83
C ILE A 73 -5.02 12.44 3.30
N TRP A 74 -4.44 13.63 3.14
CA TRP A 74 -3.11 13.92 3.65
C TRP A 74 -3.07 13.91 5.17
N LYS A 75 -2.04 13.33 5.73
CA LYS A 75 -1.70 13.34 7.16
C LYS A 75 -0.33 13.96 7.33
N ASP A 76 -0.28 15.11 7.98
CA ASP A 76 0.96 15.88 8.16
C ASP A 76 2.08 15.02 8.75
N ASN A 77 3.26 15.14 8.17
CA ASN A 77 4.47 14.38 8.50
C ASN A 77 4.36 12.85 8.30
N TYR A 78 3.27 12.37 7.71
CA TYR A 78 3.03 10.93 7.53
C TYR A 78 2.92 10.52 6.07
N GLY A 79 2.06 11.19 5.30
CA GLY A 79 1.71 10.84 3.93
C GLY A 79 0.20 10.77 3.71
N TYR A 80 -0.27 9.93 2.81
CA TYR A 80 -1.70 9.80 2.53
C TYR A 80 -2.33 8.57 3.20
N LYS A 81 -3.46 8.81 3.88
CA LYS A 81 -4.45 7.76 4.09
C LYS A 81 -5.27 7.62 2.82
N VAL A 82 -5.24 6.43 2.23
CA VAL A 82 -5.95 6.08 1.00
C VAL A 82 -7.11 5.17 1.36
N ILE A 83 -8.33 5.63 1.13
CA ILE A 83 -9.57 4.94 1.52
C ILE A 83 -10.23 4.40 0.26
N GLY A 84 -10.41 3.10 0.20
CA GLY A 84 -11.04 2.42 -0.93
C GLY A 84 -12.58 2.54 -0.93
N PRO A 85 -13.22 2.14 -2.05
CA PRO A 85 -14.68 2.14 -2.18
C PRO A 85 -15.42 1.37 -1.09
N ASN A 86 -14.82 0.32 -0.54
CA ASN A 86 -15.40 -0.50 0.54
C ASN A 86 -15.18 0.07 1.96
N GLY A 87 -14.50 1.22 2.09
CA GLY A 87 -14.19 1.87 3.37
C GLY A 87 -12.90 1.40 4.04
N ASN A 88 -12.28 0.31 3.57
CA ASN A 88 -10.96 -0.10 4.04
C ASN A 88 -9.89 0.90 3.58
N SER A 89 -8.76 0.95 4.27
CA SER A 89 -7.74 1.94 3.96
C SER A 89 -6.34 1.40 4.16
N ILE A 90 -5.39 2.00 3.42
CA ILE A 90 -3.96 1.86 3.62
C ILE A 90 -3.34 3.23 3.89
N LEU A 91 -2.15 3.24 4.49
CA LEU A 91 -1.33 4.42 4.62
C LEU A 91 -0.16 4.34 3.64
N LEU A 92 0.00 5.35 2.79
CA LEU A 92 1.16 5.54 1.92
C LEU A 92 2.08 6.61 2.52
N PRO A 93 3.17 6.22 3.19
CA PRO A 93 4.08 7.17 3.83
C PRO A 93 4.76 8.12 2.85
N ALA A 94 4.92 9.37 3.26
CA ALA A 94 5.85 10.32 2.66
C ALA A 94 7.27 9.98 3.14
N ALA A 95 7.77 8.81 2.75
CA ALA A 95 9.03 8.27 3.24
C ALA A 95 10.27 8.90 2.58
N GLY A 96 10.07 9.80 1.61
CA GLY A 96 11.16 10.38 0.85
C GLY A 96 11.79 9.40 -0.14
N SER A 97 13.06 9.62 -0.40
CA SER A 97 13.92 8.74 -1.22
C SER A 97 15.30 8.63 -0.60
N ARG A 98 16.06 7.63 -1.02
CA ARG A 98 17.46 7.46 -0.62
C ARG A 98 18.39 7.82 -1.77
N SER A 99 19.34 8.70 -1.51
CA SER A 99 20.40 9.06 -2.45
C SER A 99 21.52 8.01 -2.49
N PHE A 100 22.41 8.12 -3.48
CA PHE A 100 23.53 7.18 -3.64
C PHE A 100 24.48 7.10 -2.45
N ASN A 101 24.61 8.16 -1.67
CA ASN A 101 25.42 8.20 -0.45
C ASN A 101 24.67 7.66 0.77
N GLY A 102 23.48 7.10 0.60
CA GLY A 102 22.66 6.51 1.64
C GLY A 102 21.80 7.50 2.43
N ASN A 103 21.90 8.81 2.17
CA ASN A 103 21.12 9.81 2.87
C ASN A 103 19.65 9.79 2.45
N LEU A 104 18.75 9.90 3.41
CA LEU A 104 17.33 10.10 3.17
C LEU A 104 17.04 11.57 2.90
N THR A 105 16.19 11.85 1.91
CA THR A 105 15.72 13.18 1.54
C THR A 105 14.19 13.25 1.49
N ASN A 106 13.62 14.41 1.78
CA ASN A 106 12.19 14.68 1.67
C ASN A 106 11.28 13.81 2.58
N VAL A 107 11.81 13.23 3.64
CA VAL A 107 11.01 12.46 4.62
C VAL A 107 9.97 13.37 5.26
N GLY A 108 8.73 12.88 5.35
CA GLY A 108 7.58 13.59 5.90
C GLY A 108 6.90 14.55 4.91
N THR A 109 7.53 14.84 3.77
CA THR A 109 7.02 15.81 2.78
C THR A 109 6.71 15.18 1.41
N HIS A 110 7.48 14.19 1.00
CA HIS A 110 7.32 13.50 -0.29
C HIS A 110 7.34 11.98 -0.10
N GLY A 111 6.57 11.28 -0.92
CA GLY A 111 6.71 9.84 -1.11
C GLY A 111 6.89 9.51 -2.58
N PHE A 112 7.73 8.53 -2.85
CA PHE A 112 8.06 8.08 -4.20
C PHE A 112 8.02 6.56 -4.22
N TYR A 113 7.24 6.00 -5.14
CA TYR A 113 6.95 4.57 -5.20
C TYR A 113 7.18 4.01 -6.59
N TRP A 114 7.90 2.89 -6.70
CA TRP A 114 8.09 2.21 -7.95
C TRP A 114 6.85 1.51 -8.46
N SER A 115 6.65 1.57 -9.78
CA SER A 115 5.91 0.53 -10.52
C SER A 115 6.88 -0.36 -11.29
N SER A 116 6.38 -1.50 -11.75
CA SER A 116 7.14 -2.40 -12.66
C SER A 116 7.21 -1.89 -14.10
N THR A 117 6.38 -0.90 -14.46
CA THR A 117 6.23 -0.43 -15.84
C THR A 117 7.37 0.48 -16.23
N LEU A 118 8.19 0.05 -17.20
CA LEU A 118 9.26 0.87 -17.77
C LEU A 118 8.70 2.03 -18.60
N ASP A 119 9.49 3.10 -18.69
CA ASP A 119 9.29 4.23 -19.59
C ASP A 119 10.62 4.48 -20.35
N GLY A 120 10.80 3.74 -21.42
CA GLY A 120 12.07 3.69 -22.16
C GLY A 120 13.14 2.86 -21.46
N SER A 121 14.41 3.16 -21.71
CA SER A 121 15.55 2.36 -21.26
C SER A 121 16.11 2.74 -19.89
N VAL A 122 15.85 3.97 -19.43
CA VAL A 122 16.46 4.53 -18.21
C VAL A 122 15.47 5.08 -17.19
N GLN A 123 14.17 4.98 -17.47
CA GLN A 123 13.10 5.43 -16.60
C GLN A 123 12.05 4.34 -16.38
N ALA A 124 11.35 4.43 -15.27
CA ALA A 124 10.19 3.62 -14.97
C ALA A 124 9.11 4.48 -14.33
N TRP A 125 7.86 4.14 -14.58
CA TRP A 125 6.71 4.80 -13.98
C TRP A 125 6.63 4.51 -12.49
N GLY A 126 6.06 5.45 -11.77
CA GLY A 126 5.81 5.33 -10.34
C GLY A 126 4.75 6.31 -9.86
N LEU A 127 4.57 6.34 -8.56
CA LEU A 127 3.68 7.25 -7.86
C LEU A 127 4.51 8.27 -7.08
N GLY A 128 4.22 9.55 -7.28
CA GLY A 128 4.73 10.66 -6.46
C GLY A 128 3.62 11.26 -5.61
N ILE A 129 3.87 11.47 -4.34
CA ILE A 129 2.93 12.10 -3.41
C ILE A 129 3.59 13.26 -2.66
N ILE A 130 2.85 14.36 -2.55
CA ILE A 130 3.13 15.51 -1.69
C ILE A 130 1.81 15.99 -1.08
N SER A 131 1.84 16.90 -0.10
CA SER A 131 0.64 17.30 0.68
C SER A 131 -0.57 17.75 -0.15
N ASN A 132 -0.37 18.20 -1.37
CA ASN A 132 -1.45 18.72 -2.23
C ASN A 132 -1.51 18.06 -3.61
N ALA A 133 -0.74 17.00 -3.84
CA ALA A 133 -0.74 16.31 -5.13
C ALA A 133 -0.41 14.83 -5.04
N VAL A 134 -1.10 14.06 -5.87
CA VAL A 134 -0.85 12.65 -6.16
C VAL A 134 -0.63 12.53 -7.66
N THR A 135 0.55 12.11 -8.09
CA THR A 135 0.97 12.17 -9.49
C THR A 135 1.52 10.82 -9.94
N ILE A 136 1.11 10.37 -11.12
CA ILE A 136 1.76 9.25 -11.81
C ILE A 136 2.86 9.84 -12.70
N ILE A 137 4.08 9.52 -12.38
CA ILE A 137 5.27 10.16 -12.99
C ILE A 137 6.38 9.12 -13.16
N ASN A 138 7.31 9.37 -14.06
CA ASN A 138 8.48 8.52 -14.25
C ASN A 138 9.68 9.02 -13.44
N TYR A 139 10.53 8.08 -13.06
CA TYR A 139 11.77 8.31 -12.34
C TYR A 139 12.92 7.59 -13.01
N TYR A 140 14.13 8.10 -12.85
CA TYR A 140 15.34 7.40 -13.28
C TYR A 140 15.50 6.10 -12.51
N THR A 141 15.74 5.00 -13.23
CA THR A 141 15.80 3.64 -12.68
C THR A 141 16.88 3.42 -11.61
N PRO A 142 18.00 4.16 -11.58
CA PRO A 142 18.98 4.08 -10.48
C PRO A 142 18.52 4.71 -9.16
N SER A 143 17.44 5.52 -9.17
CA SER A 143 16.92 6.15 -7.94
C SER A 143 16.44 5.09 -6.96
N CYS A 144 16.65 5.31 -5.66
CA CYS A 144 16.22 4.41 -4.61
C CYS A 144 14.91 4.93 -4.00
N LEU A 145 13.80 4.28 -4.37
CA LEU A 145 12.43 4.66 -3.99
C LEU A 145 11.77 3.57 -3.14
N SER A 146 10.66 3.94 -2.51
CA SER A 146 9.81 3.01 -1.76
C SER A 146 9.16 1.96 -2.67
N VAL A 147 8.84 0.82 -2.07
CA VAL A 147 8.07 -0.26 -2.71
C VAL A 147 6.84 -0.56 -1.86
N ARG A 148 5.69 -0.55 -2.50
CA ARG A 148 4.43 -1.04 -1.96
C ARG A 148 3.94 -2.18 -2.83
N LEU A 149 3.84 -3.38 -2.27
CA LEU A 149 3.46 -4.58 -3.00
C LEU A 149 1.95 -4.71 -3.19
N ILE A 150 1.59 -5.51 -4.18
CA ILE A 150 0.23 -5.94 -4.48
C ILE A 150 0.12 -7.45 -4.55
N GLN A 151 -1.12 -7.93 -4.45
CA GLN A 151 -1.53 -9.29 -4.77
C GLN A 151 -2.76 -9.23 -5.69
N LYS A 152 -2.75 -10.07 -6.73
CA LYS A 152 -3.88 -10.24 -7.66
C LYS A 152 -4.73 -11.42 -7.27
#